data_5d84f14b0f2f9e3ed7e065261ac241a5
#
_entry.id   5d84f14b0f2f9e3ed7e065261ac241a5
#
_cell.length_a   1.000
_cell.length_b   1.000
_cell.length_c   1.000
_cell.angle_alpha   90.00
_cell.angle_beta   90.00
_cell.angle_gamma   90.00
#
_symmetry.space_group_name_H-M   'P 1'
#
loop_
_entity.id
_entity.type
_entity.pdbx_description
1 polymer ?
#
loop_
_entity_poly.entity_id
_entity_poly.type
_entity_poly.pdbx_seq_one_letter_code
_entity_poly.pdbx_strand_id
1 'polypeptide(L)'
;MRKDFYVYFHQDRSGRIFYVGKGTERRAWSTDRHPVWKKYVAERLHGTYDVVIHRDRLTETEAEELESSLITEYGEQLINWINPGRDIDYQALDRFHKLRDANRQYVTETRPFENTDLPQAIARYRKALIAMREYEAITTERGLVAEMGVGPDWGDPIILDRLTLCLIKLGRIQEAIDEAEKYFTDFPSALNLAIGKRIKARIEKQ
;
A
#
# COMPACT_ATOMS: atom_id res chain seq x y z
N MET A 1 11.21 -13.84 -33.23
CA MET A 1 10.80 -13.30 -31.95
C MET A 1 10.02 -14.38 -31.21
N ARG A 2 10.30 -14.57 -29.93
CA ARG A 2 9.62 -15.58 -29.10
C ARG A 2 8.20 -15.11 -28.81
N LYS A 3 7.20 -16.00 -29.00
CA LYS A 3 5.78 -15.66 -28.82
C LYS A 3 5.21 -16.41 -27.59
N ASP A 4 5.74 -16.06 -26.43
CA ASP A 4 5.39 -16.72 -25.18
C ASP A 4 4.48 -15.87 -24.28
N PHE A 5 4.22 -14.64 -24.70
CA PHE A 5 3.38 -13.73 -23.93
C PHE A 5 1.92 -13.95 -24.19
N TYR A 6 1.11 -13.64 -23.20
CA TYR A 6 -0.34 -13.58 -23.28
C TYR A 6 -0.88 -12.38 -22.50
N VAL A 7 -2.10 -11.96 -22.87
CA VAL A 7 -2.89 -10.99 -22.11
C VAL A 7 -4.06 -11.74 -21.47
N TYR A 8 -4.38 -11.38 -20.23
CA TYR A 8 -5.40 -12.08 -19.43
C TYR A 8 -6.24 -11.10 -18.63
N PHE A 9 -7.42 -11.55 -18.25
CA PHE A 9 -8.34 -10.88 -17.36
C PHE A 9 -8.44 -11.61 -16.03
N HIS A 10 -8.65 -10.84 -14.94
CA HIS A 10 -9.29 -11.36 -13.75
C HIS A 10 -10.73 -10.87 -13.72
N GLN A 11 -11.63 -11.80 -13.50
CA GLN A 11 -13.07 -11.55 -13.48
C GLN A 11 -13.65 -11.97 -12.12
N ASP A 12 -14.67 -11.28 -11.67
CA ASP A 12 -15.49 -11.76 -10.57
C ASP A 12 -16.46 -12.84 -11.01
N ARG A 13 -17.23 -13.41 -10.07
CA ARG A 13 -18.20 -14.47 -10.37
C ARG A 13 -19.34 -14.06 -11.33
N SER A 14 -19.56 -12.76 -11.52
CA SER A 14 -20.54 -12.25 -12.48
C SER A 14 -19.98 -12.12 -13.89
N GLY A 15 -18.68 -12.36 -14.07
CA GLY A 15 -17.96 -12.16 -15.33
C GLY A 15 -17.46 -10.71 -15.52
N ARG A 16 -17.60 -9.84 -14.52
CA ARG A 16 -17.10 -8.47 -14.59
C ARG A 16 -15.57 -8.49 -14.49
N ILE A 17 -14.93 -7.93 -15.51
CA ILE A 17 -13.47 -7.76 -15.54
C ILE A 17 -13.09 -6.66 -14.56
N PHE A 18 -12.19 -6.97 -13.63
CA PHE A 18 -11.66 -6.00 -12.66
C PHE A 18 -10.15 -5.77 -12.79
N TYR A 19 -9.46 -6.61 -13.55
CA TYR A 19 -8.02 -6.48 -13.77
C TYR A 19 -7.62 -7.01 -15.13
N VAL A 20 -6.75 -6.30 -15.83
CA VAL A 20 -6.08 -6.72 -17.07
C VAL A 20 -4.60 -6.87 -16.78
N GLY A 21 -3.95 -7.87 -17.36
CA GLY A 21 -2.52 -8.04 -17.21
C GLY A 21 -1.89 -8.80 -18.37
N LYS A 22 -0.58 -8.59 -18.58
CA LYS A 22 0.24 -9.40 -19.47
C LYS A 22 1.12 -10.34 -18.67
N GLY A 23 1.58 -11.40 -19.28
CA GLY A 23 2.52 -12.32 -18.65
C GLY A 23 2.97 -13.46 -19.53
N THR A 24 3.85 -14.25 -18.95
CA THR A 24 4.32 -15.54 -19.48
C THR A 24 4.07 -16.62 -18.45
N GLU A 25 4.11 -17.89 -18.83
CA GLU A 25 4.01 -19.06 -17.96
C GLU A 25 2.80 -18.98 -17.00
N ARG A 26 3.04 -18.93 -15.69
CA ARG A 26 2.00 -18.93 -14.64
C ARG A 26 1.67 -17.54 -14.11
N ARG A 27 2.11 -16.46 -14.76
CA ARG A 27 1.92 -15.08 -14.25
C ARG A 27 0.45 -14.73 -13.99
N ALA A 28 -0.47 -15.16 -14.84
CA ALA A 28 -1.90 -14.88 -14.68
C ALA A 28 -2.47 -15.41 -13.35
N TRP A 29 -1.99 -16.54 -12.86
CA TRP A 29 -2.44 -17.20 -11.63
C TRP A 29 -1.63 -16.81 -10.38
N SER A 30 -0.59 -16.00 -10.54
CA SER A 30 0.21 -15.53 -9.41
C SER A 30 -0.62 -14.60 -8.52
N THR A 31 -0.55 -14.82 -7.21
CA THR A 31 -1.13 -13.93 -6.18
C THR A 31 -0.14 -12.86 -5.71
N ASP A 32 1.10 -12.90 -6.21
CA ASP A 32 2.06 -11.84 -5.94
C ASP A 32 1.78 -10.63 -6.84
N ARG A 33 0.91 -9.76 -6.35
CA ARG A 33 0.36 -8.60 -7.01
C ARG A 33 0.52 -7.35 -6.17
N HIS A 34 0.24 -6.22 -6.80
CA HIS A 34 0.16 -4.94 -6.10
C HIS A 34 -0.79 -5.01 -4.90
N PRO A 35 -0.50 -4.32 -3.78
CA PRO A 35 -1.33 -4.34 -2.58
C PRO A 35 -2.81 -4.03 -2.83
N VAL A 36 -3.13 -3.11 -3.73
CA VAL A 36 -4.52 -2.78 -4.11
C VAL A 36 -5.25 -4.00 -4.65
N TRP A 37 -4.61 -4.78 -5.53
CA TRP A 37 -5.19 -6.01 -6.06
C TRP A 37 -5.44 -7.03 -4.94
N LYS A 38 -4.45 -7.23 -4.06
CA LYS A 38 -4.55 -8.17 -2.92
C LYS A 38 -5.72 -7.81 -2.00
N LYS A 39 -5.85 -6.53 -1.67
CA LYS A 39 -6.92 -6.03 -0.81
C LYS A 39 -8.28 -6.14 -1.48
N TYR A 40 -8.41 -5.76 -2.75
CA TYR A 40 -9.65 -5.90 -3.51
C TYR A 40 -10.14 -7.35 -3.56
N VAL A 41 -9.24 -8.28 -3.91
CA VAL A 41 -9.58 -9.71 -3.96
C VAL A 41 -9.99 -10.26 -2.59
N ALA A 42 -9.29 -9.87 -1.51
CA ALA A 42 -9.62 -10.32 -0.17
C ALA A 42 -10.96 -9.76 0.32
N GLU A 43 -11.20 -8.45 0.20
CA GLU A 43 -12.32 -7.76 0.83
C GLU A 43 -13.59 -7.76 -0.03
N ARG A 44 -13.46 -7.61 -1.36
CA ARG A 44 -14.60 -7.53 -2.27
C ARG A 44 -14.98 -8.86 -2.88
N LEU A 45 -14.01 -9.74 -3.11
CA LEU A 45 -14.23 -11.02 -3.79
C LEU A 45 -14.05 -12.24 -2.86
N HIS A 46 -13.73 -12.00 -1.58
CA HIS A 46 -13.51 -13.06 -0.59
C HIS A 46 -12.55 -14.16 -1.07
N GLY A 47 -11.51 -13.73 -1.81
CA GLY A 47 -10.47 -14.61 -2.33
C GLY A 47 -10.85 -15.36 -3.62
N THR A 48 -12.05 -15.16 -4.17
CA THR A 48 -12.54 -15.95 -5.32
C THR A 48 -12.63 -15.06 -6.57
N TYR A 49 -11.93 -15.46 -7.63
CA TYR A 49 -11.97 -14.82 -8.94
C TYR A 49 -11.59 -15.83 -10.03
N ASP A 50 -11.95 -15.53 -11.26
CA ASP A 50 -11.62 -16.33 -12.43
C ASP A 50 -10.47 -15.67 -13.22
N VAL A 51 -9.63 -16.52 -13.82
CA VAL A 51 -8.55 -16.10 -14.73
C VAL A 51 -8.92 -16.52 -16.14
N VAL A 52 -9.02 -15.54 -17.04
CA VAL A 52 -9.34 -15.77 -18.44
C VAL A 52 -8.19 -15.29 -19.31
N ILE A 53 -7.61 -16.20 -20.10
CA ILE A 53 -6.63 -15.81 -21.11
C ILE A 53 -7.39 -15.20 -22.27
N HIS A 54 -7.20 -13.89 -22.46
CA HIS A 54 -7.84 -13.14 -23.54
C HIS A 54 -7.19 -13.42 -24.89
N ARG A 55 -5.84 -13.39 -24.92
CA ARG A 55 -5.07 -13.65 -26.14
C ARG A 55 -3.71 -14.24 -25.78
N ASP A 56 -3.30 -15.28 -26.44
CA ASP A 56 -1.99 -15.95 -26.27
C ASP A 56 -1.10 -15.81 -27.50
N ARG A 57 0.12 -16.35 -27.43
CA ARG A 57 1.11 -16.40 -28.50
C ARG A 57 1.49 -15.01 -29.04
N LEU A 58 1.66 -14.08 -28.14
CA LEU A 58 2.07 -12.72 -28.44
C LEU A 58 3.59 -12.58 -28.24
N THR A 59 4.19 -11.65 -28.99
CA THR A 59 5.47 -11.08 -28.59
C THR A 59 5.28 -10.16 -27.39
N GLU A 60 6.34 -9.76 -26.73
CA GLU A 60 6.25 -8.81 -25.60
C GLU A 60 5.59 -7.50 -26.00
N THR A 61 6.00 -6.94 -27.15
CA THR A 61 5.47 -5.68 -27.67
C THR A 61 3.98 -5.81 -28.00
N GLU A 62 3.55 -6.88 -28.69
CA GLU A 62 2.13 -7.13 -28.98
C GLU A 62 1.31 -7.25 -27.69
N ALA A 63 1.86 -7.87 -26.65
CA ALA A 63 1.19 -8.02 -25.35
C ALA A 63 1.08 -6.69 -24.61
N GLU A 64 2.12 -5.84 -24.65
CA GLU A 64 2.10 -4.50 -24.05
C GLU A 64 1.08 -3.58 -24.71
N GLU A 65 1.06 -3.55 -26.03
CA GLU A 65 0.12 -2.75 -26.80
C GLU A 65 -1.31 -3.18 -26.54
N LEU A 66 -1.57 -4.51 -26.53
CA LEU A 66 -2.89 -5.05 -26.24
C LEU A 66 -3.33 -4.79 -24.80
N GLU A 67 -2.46 -5.02 -23.80
CA GLU A 67 -2.72 -4.73 -22.39
C GLU A 67 -3.10 -3.25 -22.22
N SER A 68 -2.29 -2.34 -22.76
CA SER A 68 -2.53 -0.89 -22.68
C SER A 68 -3.86 -0.49 -23.34
N SER A 69 -4.17 -1.05 -24.52
CA SER A 69 -5.44 -0.80 -25.20
C SER A 69 -6.63 -1.25 -24.36
N LEU A 70 -6.58 -2.46 -23.80
CA LEU A 70 -7.65 -3.00 -22.95
C LEU A 70 -7.80 -2.24 -21.63
N ILE A 71 -6.70 -1.81 -21.02
CA ILE A 71 -6.76 -0.96 -19.81
C ILE A 71 -7.46 0.36 -20.14
N THR A 72 -7.19 0.94 -21.29
CA THR A 72 -7.87 2.17 -21.76
C THR A 72 -9.36 1.91 -22.04
N GLU A 73 -9.68 0.81 -22.72
CA GLU A 73 -11.05 0.45 -23.09
C GLU A 73 -11.94 0.20 -21.85
N TYR A 74 -11.45 -0.59 -20.90
CA TYR A 74 -12.20 -0.93 -19.69
C TYR A 74 -12.14 0.17 -18.61
N GLY A 75 -11.14 1.07 -18.67
CA GLY A 75 -11.08 2.31 -17.91
C GLY A 75 -11.29 2.13 -16.39
N GLU A 76 -12.21 2.90 -15.85
CA GLU A 76 -12.47 3.03 -14.41
C GLU A 76 -12.91 1.74 -13.70
N GLN A 77 -13.47 0.77 -14.44
CA GLN A 77 -13.89 -0.49 -13.82
C GLN A 77 -12.72 -1.38 -13.38
N LEU A 78 -11.50 -1.10 -13.87
CA LEU A 78 -10.31 -1.87 -13.54
C LEU A 78 -9.61 -1.32 -12.28
N ILE A 79 -9.03 -2.23 -11.50
CA ILE A 79 -8.19 -1.90 -10.36
C ILE A 79 -6.70 -1.86 -10.71
N ASN A 80 -6.36 -1.85 -12.00
CA ASN A 80 -4.99 -1.70 -12.45
C ASN A 80 -4.37 -0.44 -11.85
N TRP A 81 -3.15 -0.57 -11.30
CA TRP A 81 -2.44 0.55 -10.70
C TRP A 81 -2.13 1.65 -11.73
N ILE A 82 -1.62 1.24 -12.90
CA ILE A 82 -1.46 2.13 -14.05
C ILE A 82 -2.70 1.96 -14.90
N ASN A 83 -3.53 2.99 -14.94
CA ASN A 83 -4.78 3.00 -15.70
C ASN A 83 -4.98 4.38 -16.33
N PRO A 84 -4.67 4.53 -17.64
CA PRO A 84 -4.82 5.81 -18.35
C PRO A 84 -6.27 6.33 -18.39
N GLY A 85 -7.26 5.46 -18.22
CA GLY A 85 -8.67 5.84 -18.16
C GLY A 85 -9.11 6.45 -16.84
N ARG A 86 -8.21 6.52 -15.83
CA ARG A 86 -8.48 7.22 -14.58
C ARG A 86 -7.94 8.62 -14.62
N ASP A 87 -8.73 9.54 -14.11
CA ASP A 87 -8.28 10.89 -13.81
C ASP A 87 -7.40 10.86 -12.56
N ILE A 88 -6.11 10.55 -12.79
CA ILE A 88 -5.12 10.52 -11.75
C ILE A 88 -4.58 11.93 -11.55
N ASP A 89 -4.77 12.48 -10.36
CA ASP A 89 -4.08 13.70 -9.96
C ASP A 89 -2.57 13.43 -9.76
N TYR A 90 -1.82 13.48 -10.85
CA TYR A 90 -0.36 13.28 -10.84
C TYR A 90 0.37 14.31 -9.97
N GLN A 91 -0.20 15.52 -9.78
CA GLN A 91 0.40 16.53 -8.91
C GLN A 91 0.23 16.13 -7.44
N ALA A 92 -0.94 15.62 -7.06
CA ALA A 92 -1.16 15.07 -5.73
C ALA A 92 -0.27 13.85 -5.46
N LEU A 93 -0.11 12.97 -6.44
CA LEU A 93 0.77 11.80 -6.35
C LEU A 93 2.24 12.19 -6.16
N ASP A 94 2.76 13.13 -6.94
CA ASP A 94 4.12 13.65 -6.82
C ASP A 94 4.33 14.31 -5.44
N ARG A 95 3.37 15.10 -4.99
CA ARG A 95 3.37 15.72 -3.65
C ARG A 95 3.39 14.65 -2.55
N PHE A 96 2.57 13.61 -2.65
CA PHE A 96 2.58 12.49 -1.72
C PHE A 96 3.97 11.83 -1.65
N HIS A 97 4.57 11.50 -2.79
CA HIS A 97 5.89 10.88 -2.82
C HIS A 97 6.97 11.77 -2.20
N LYS A 98 6.99 13.06 -2.53
CA LYS A 98 7.95 14.01 -1.96
C LYS A 98 7.83 14.13 -0.44
N LEU A 99 6.62 14.26 0.07
CA LEU A 99 6.38 14.37 1.51
C LEU A 99 6.74 13.08 2.24
N ARG A 100 6.36 11.93 1.70
CA ARG A 100 6.71 10.62 2.26
C ARG A 100 8.22 10.41 2.32
N ASP A 101 8.91 10.68 1.23
CA ASP A 101 10.35 10.45 1.15
C ASP A 101 11.12 11.41 2.08
N ALA A 102 10.71 12.68 2.16
CA ALA A 102 11.24 13.63 3.13
C ALA A 102 10.99 13.17 4.58
N ASN A 103 9.81 12.65 4.88
CA ASN A 103 9.50 12.12 6.22
C ASN A 103 10.33 10.86 6.55
N ARG A 104 10.55 9.97 5.60
CA ARG A 104 11.43 8.80 5.76
C ARG A 104 12.88 9.18 6.03
N GLN A 105 13.38 10.19 5.33
CA GLN A 105 14.69 10.76 5.61
C GLN A 105 14.75 11.32 7.04
N TYR A 106 13.77 12.12 7.44
CA TYR A 106 13.67 12.69 8.78
C TYR A 106 13.63 11.61 9.88
N VAL A 107 12.91 10.51 9.65
CA VAL A 107 12.89 9.34 10.54
C VAL A 107 14.28 8.70 10.64
N THR A 108 14.99 8.58 9.53
CA THR A 108 16.35 8.04 9.49
C THR A 108 17.32 8.93 10.30
N GLU A 109 17.25 10.24 10.13
CA GLU A 109 18.03 11.23 10.85
C GLU A 109 17.68 11.32 12.35
N THR A 110 16.54 10.77 12.74
CA THR A 110 16.13 10.72 14.16
C THR A 110 16.78 9.56 14.92
N ARG A 111 17.18 8.49 14.26
CA ARG A 111 17.72 7.28 14.91
C ARG A 111 18.91 7.51 15.85
N PRO A 112 19.90 8.37 15.56
CA PRO A 112 21.00 8.63 16.48
C PRO A 112 20.54 9.12 17.86
N PHE A 113 19.46 9.90 17.93
CA PHE A 113 18.91 10.43 19.18
C PHE A 113 18.32 9.36 20.10
N GLU A 114 17.99 8.18 19.59
CA GLU A 114 17.48 7.06 20.41
C GLU A 114 18.47 6.55 21.45
N ASN A 115 19.75 6.87 21.28
CA ASN A 115 20.80 6.47 22.19
C ASN A 115 21.42 7.66 22.94
N THR A 116 21.17 8.89 22.51
CA THR A 116 21.79 10.10 23.05
C THR A 116 20.80 11.05 23.72
N ASP A 117 19.55 11.13 23.19
CA ASP A 117 18.52 12.04 23.68
C ASP A 117 17.12 11.47 23.36
N LEU A 118 16.65 10.58 24.23
CA LEU A 118 15.32 9.94 24.08
C LEU A 118 14.15 10.96 24.03
N PRO A 119 14.11 12.02 24.88
CA PRO A 119 13.08 13.04 24.76
C PRO A 119 13.03 13.70 23.38
N GLN A 120 14.18 14.04 22.81
CA GLN A 120 14.26 14.61 21.47
C GLN A 120 13.83 13.58 20.40
N ALA A 121 14.24 12.33 20.50
CA ALA A 121 13.82 11.27 19.60
C ALA A 121 12.30 11.10 19.60
N ILE A 122 11.67 11.07 20.78
CA ILE A 122 10.21 10.99 20.94
C ILE A 122 9.50 12.18 20.27
N ALA A 123 9.96 13.40 20.54
CA ALA A 123 9.38 14.61 19.92
C ALA A 123 9.47 14.55 18.40
N ARG A 124 10.60 14.11 17.85
CA ARG A 124 10.82 13.97 16.41
C ARG A 124 9.93 12.87 15.79
N TYR A 125 9.79 11.71 16.43
CA TYR A 125 8.90 10.66 15.93
C TYR A 125 7.42 11.06 15.98
N ARG A 126 6.98 11.80 17.01
CA ARG A 126 5.63 12.37 17.04
C ARG A 126 5.39 13.34 15.86
N LYS A 127 6.37 14.20 15.57
CA LYS A 127 6.31 15.08 14.39
C LYS A 127 6.23 14.27 13.08
N ALA A 128 6.98 13.18 12.98
CA ALA A 128 6.94 12.28 11.82
C ALA A 128 5.57 11.59 11.68
N LEU A 129 4.90 11.22 12.78
CA LEU A 129 3.54 10.65 12.73
C LEU A 129 2.50 11.67 12.26
N ILE A 130 2.64 12.95 12.65
CA ILE A 130 1.77 14.03 12.16
C ILE A 130 1.95 14.20 10.66
N ALA A 131 3.20 14.35 10.19
CA ALA A 131 3.51 14.48 8.78
C ALA A 131 3.03 13.27 7.96
N MET A 132 3.13 12.06 8.54
CA MET A 132 2.58 10.85 7.90
C MET A 132 1.09 10.97 7.67
N ARG A 133 0.31 11.40 8.66
CA ARG A 133 -1.14 11.58 8.49
C ARG A 133 -1.47 12.62 7.40
N GLU A 134 -0.68 13.68 7.30
CA GLU A 134 -0.86 14.71 6.27
C GLU A 134 -0.66 14.16 4.85
N TYR A 135 0.37 13.36 4.60
CA TYR A 135 0.55 12.81 3.26
C TYR A 135 -0.35 11.61 2.97
N GLU A 136 -0.71 10.81 3.99
CA GLU A 136 -1.71 9.75 3.81
C GLU A 136 -3.11 10.33 3.49
N ALA A 137 -3.47 11.50 4.04
CA ALA A 137 -4.70 12.18 3.69
C ALA A 137 -4.76 12.54 2.19
N ILE A 138 -3.64 12.88 1.56
CA ILE A 138 -3.59 13.13 0.11
C ILE A 138 -4.07 11.90 -0.67
N THR A 139 -3.71 10.69 -0.23
CA THR A 139 -4.12 9.45 -0.90
C THR A 139 -5.59 9.11 -0.68
N THR A 140 -6.18 9.53 0.45
CA THR A 140 -7.58 9.28 0.79
C THR A 140 -8.55 10.30 0.22
N GLU A 141 -8.18 11.57 0.15
CA GLU A 141 -9.05 12.66 -0.33
C GLU A 141 -9.12 12.76 -1.85
N ARG A 142 -8.06 12.39 -2.55
CA ARG A 142 -7.94 12.46 -4.01
C ARG A 142 -7.42 11.17 -4.61
N GLY A 143 -7.60 10.07 -3.86
CA GLY A 143 -6.78 8.92 -4.05
C GLY A 143 -7.09 8.14 -5.28
N LEU A 144 -6.06 7.88 -6.02
CA LEU A 144 -5.85 6.68 -6.83
C LEU A 144 -6.50 5.41 -6.24
N VAL A 145 -6.83 5.45 -4.97
CA VAL A 145 -7.26 4.32 -4.17
C VAL A 145 -8.62 4.56 -3.52
N ALA A 146 -9.02 5.80 -3.23
CA ALA A 146 -10.33 6.11 -2.64
C ALA A 146 -11.46 5.81 -3.61
N GLU A 147 -11.29 6.11 -4.89
CA GLU A 147 -12.25 5.79 -5.95
C GLU A 147 -12.44 4.27 -6.14
N MET A 148 -11.41 3.47 -5.83
CA MET A 148 -11.50 2.02 -5.84
C MET A 148 -12.10 1.44 -4.55
N GLY A 149 -12.30 2.25 -3.53
CA GLY A 149 -12.72 1.80 -2.20
C GLY A 149 -11.74 0.85 -1.51
N VAL A 150 -10.46 0.86 -1.92
CA VAL A 150 -9.40 -0.03 -1.44
C VAL A 150 -8.10 0.74 -1.29
N GLY A 151 -7.95 1.49 -0.21
CA GLY A 151 -6.69 2.20 0.13
C GLY A 151 -5.73 1.37 0.97
N PRO A 152 -4.44 1.66 0.92
CA PRO A 152 -3.56 1.23 1.97
C PRO A 152 -3.96 1.98 3.25
N ASP A 153 -4.35 1.22 4.27
CA ASP A 153 -4.74 1.72 5.59
C ASP A 153 -3.75 1.26 6.67
N TRP A 154 -2.48 1.11 6.30
CA TRP A 154 -1.41 0.72 7.21
C TRP A 154 -0.47 1.86 7.62
N GLY A 155 -0.51 3.03 6.94
CA GLY A 155 0.42 4.13 7.18
C GLY A 155 1.89 3.72 7.00
N ASP A 156 2.78 4.31 7.82
CA ASP A 156 4.20 3.89 7.93
C ASP A 156 4.51 3.43 9.37
N PRO A 157 4.23 2.15 9.72
CA PRO A 157 4.30 1.65 11.08
C PRO A 157 5.71 1.60 11.66
N ILE A 158 6.76 1.84 10.85
CA ILE A 158 8.13 1.96 11.35
C ILE A 158 8.29 3.15 12.30
N ILE A 159 7.54 4.24 12.05
CA ILE A 159 7.58 5.44 12.90
C ILE A 159 7.03 5.11 14.28
N LEU A 160 5.89 4.42 14.34
CA LEU A 160 5.28 3.95 15.59
C LEU A 160 6.17 2.96 16.32
N ASP A 161 6.79 2.01 15.61
CA ASP A 161 7.71 1.02 16.20
C ASP A 161 8.87 1.71 16.93
N ARG A 162 9.43 2.75 16.33
CA ARG A 162 10.53 3.51 16.94
C ARG A 162 10.06 4.39 18.10
N LEU A 163 8.91 5.05 17.94
CA LEU A 163 8.32 5.87 18.99
C LEU A 163 8.01 5.04 20.25
N THR A 164 7.30 3.93 20.10
CA THR A 164 6.94 3.06 21.23
C THR A 164 8.16 2.48 21.90
N LEU A 165 9.22 2.12 21.15
CA LEU A 165 10.50 1.68 21.71
C LEU A 165 11.14 2.77 22.59
N CYS A 166 11.17 4.02 22.11
CA CYS A 166 11.75 5.14 22.85
C CYS A 166 10.94 5.47 24.12
N LEU A 167 9.61 5.45 24.02
CA LEU A 167 8.72 5.67 25.17
C LEU A 167 8.91 4.62 26.25
N ILE A 168 8.97 3.34 25.88
CA ILE A 168 9.20 2.24 26.82
C ILE A 168 10.59 2.35 27.48
N LYS A 169 11.65 2.65 26.71
CA LYS A 169 12.99 2.89 27.26
C LYS A 169 13.01 4.01 28.30
N LEU A 170 12.14 5.00 28.16
CA LEU A 170 12.04 6.13 29.10
C LEU A 170 11.04 5.86 30.25
N GLY A 171 10.46 4.66 30.33
CA GLY A 171 9.47 4.30 31.34
C GLY A 171 8.07 4.87 31.12
N ARG A 172 7.81 5.48 29.95
CA ARG A 172 6.52 6.12 29.59
C ARG A 172 5.60 5.10 28.91
N ILE A 173 5.30 4.01 29.62
CA ILE A 173 4.61 2.84 29.07
C ILE A 173 3.18 3.18 28.63
N GLN A 174 2.41 3.91 29.47
CA GLN A 174 1.05 4.27 29.12
C GLN A 174 0.98 5.08 27.84
N GLU A 175 1.90 6.01 27.66
CA GLU A 175 1.96 6.79 26.42
C GLU A 175 2.29 5.93 25.18
N ALA A 176 3.12 4.90 25.34
CA ALA A 176 3.38 3.96 24.25
C ALA A 176 2.13 3.17 23.86
N ILE A 177 1.30 2.80 24.83
CA ILE A 177 0.01 2.15 24.62
C ILE A 177 -0.94 3.10 23.88
N ASP A 178 -1.12 4.31 24.41
CA ASP A 178 -2.04 5.32 23.85
C ASP A 178 -1.69 5.67 22.39
N GLU A 179 -0.40 5.86 22.09
CA GLU A 179 0.07 6.14 20.71
C GLU A 179 -0.20 4.95 19.77
N ALA A 180 -0.04 3.72 20.26
CA ALA A 180 -0.28 2.54 19.45
C ALA A 180 -1.78 2.31 19.21
N GLU A 181 -2.62 2.46 20.22
CA GLU A 181 -4.08 2.35 20.08
C GLU A 181 -4.62 3.38 19.09
N LYS A 182 -4.18 4.63 19.22
CA LYS A 182 -4.54 5.69 18.27
C LYS A 182 -4.10 5.36 16.84
N TYR A 183 -2.86 4.88 16.68
CA TYR A 183 -2.33 4.52 15.37
C TYR A 183 -3.13 3.39 14.73
N PHE A 184 -3.40 2.31 15.47
CA PHE A 184 -4.14 1.17 14.95
C PHE A 184 -5.64 1.44 14.75
N THR A 185 -6.18 2.46 15.39
CA THR A 185 -7.52 2.98 15.07
C THR A 185 -7.53 3.69 13.72
N ASP A 186 -6.52 4.53 13.47
CA ASP A 186 -6.39 5.26 12.20
C ASP A 186 -5.99 4.32 11.02
N PHE A 187 -5.18 3.29 11.31
CA PHE A 187 -4.57 2.37 10.33
C PHE A 187 -4.75 0.89 10.75
N PRO A 188 -5.97 0.34 10.73
CA PRO A 188 -6.25 -1.00 11.26
C PRO A 188 -5.51 -2.13 10.52
N SER A 189 -5.29 -1.99 9.23
CA SER A 189 -4.53 -3.00 8.46
C SER A 189 -3.06 -3.10 8.84
N ALA A 190 -2.51 -2.10 9.54
CA ALA A 190 -1.14 -2.17 10.07
C ALA A 190 -0.94 -3.34 11.05
N LEU A 191 -1.98 -3.77 11.77
CA LEU A 191 -1.95 -4.92 12.67
C LEU A 191 -1.62 -6.24 11.95
N ASN A 192 -1.91 -6.34 10.66
CA ASN A 192 -1.65 -7.53 9.86
C ASN A 192 -0.17 -7.64 9.45
N LEU A 193 0.56 -6.55 9.50
CA LEU A 193 1.98 -6.50 9.16
C LEU A 193 2.85 -7.08 10.30
N ALA A 194 3.98 -7.67 9.95
CA ALA A 194 4.93 -8.21 10.94
C ALA A 194 5.39 -7.15 11.96
N ILE A 195 5.55 -5.90 11.52
CA ILE A 195 5.91 -4.78 12.38
C ILE A 195 4.79 -4.40 13.35
N GLY A 196 3.53 -4.37 12.89
CA GLY A 196 2.37 -4.11 13.75
C GLY A 196 2.19 -5.18 14.83
N LYS A 197 2.34 -6.46 14.46
CA LYS A 197 2.33 -7.58 15.42
C LYS A 197 3.45 -7.46 16.46
N ARG A 198 4.65 -7.02 16.05
CA ARG A 198 5.79 -6.78 16.94
C ARG A 198 5.52 -5.66 17.93
N ILE A 199 4.92 -4.55 17.48
CA ILE A 199 4.54 -3.42 18.35
C ILE A 199 3.53 -3.90 19.39
N LYS A 200 2.46 -4.58 18.95
CA LYS A 200 1.44 -5.13 19.85
C LYS A 200 2.05 -6.06 20.90
N ALA A 201 2.84 -7.04 20.48
CA ALA A 201 3.51 -7.95 21.40
C ALA A 201 4.48 -7.27 22.37
N ARG A 202 5.09 -6.14 21.99
CA ARG A 202 5.95 -5.35 22.87
C ARG A 202 5.14 -4.66 23.96
N ILE A 203 3.99 -4.09 23.62
CA ILE A 203 3.11 -3.38 24.55
C ILE A 203 2.46 -4.35 25.53
N GLU A 204 1.98 -5.51 25.07
CA GLU A 204 1.35 -6.55 25.91
C GLU A 204 2.28 -7.17 26.95
N LYS A 205 3.60 -6.99 26.82
CA LYS A 205 4.62 -7.51 27.77
C LYS A 205 4.99 -6.51 28.87
N GLN A 206 4.43 -5.31 28.84
CA GLN A 206 4.74 -4.28 29.84
C GLN A 206 3.76 -4.32 31.00
#